data_0ba4b0f8f86a64552ac30e2fe4ce7624
#
_entry.id   0ba4b0f8f86a64552ac30e2fe4ce7624
#
_cell.length_a   1.000
_cell.length_b   1.000
_cell.length_c   1.000
_cell.angle_alpha   90.00
_cell.angle_beta   90.00
_cell.angle_gamma   90.00
#
_symmetry.space_group_name_H-M   'P 1'
#
loop_
_entity.id
_entity.type
_entity.pdbx_description
1 polymer ?
#
loop_
_entity_poly.entity_id
_entity_poly.type
_entity_poly.pdbx_seq_one_letter_code
_entity_poly.pdbx_strand_id
1 'polypeptide(L)'
;SVSTACFHVRTLQEAGLVNVTTMQGKHGTLQLCQSRFVSLNLLTALTREMDAGVHVTHEVPVGLYTGAHLEPDAGFCTANEQIMFSDGNIFTPRRADAQILWASGGYVEYSVSNTRRDSTLRRFTVTLEICSETLNYCIGWKSDITFWLNGVELCTKTSPSDFGGRRGKFTPSWWPDPSTQYGELMEISVTENGVSINGFSTQPESGPTIADFDHAETFVLRIGNKEDARHRGGFNIFGRGFGDYPQDISVETVYEA
;
A
#
# COMPACT_ATOMS: atom_id res chain seq x y z
N SER A 1 -34.99 -4.99 12.44
CA SER A 1 -36.00 -4.10 13.05
C SER A 1 -35.38 -2.76 13.42
N VAL A 2 -36.17 -1.70 13.60
CA VAL A 2 -35.69 -0.37 14.03
C VAL A 2 -34.94 -0.46 15.36
N SER A 3 -35.42 -1.29 16.29
CA SER A 3 -34.77 -1.53 17.58
C SER A 3 -33.37 -2.12 17.43
N THR A 4 -33.16 -3.05 16.51
CA THR A 4 -31.84 -3.66 16.24
C THR A 4 -30.88 -2.62 15.65
N ALA A 5 -31.35 -1.79 14.73
CA ALA A 5 -30.56 -0.71 14.15
C ALA A 5 -30.14 0.32 15.22
N CYS A 6 -31.07 0.73 16.09
CA CYS A 6 -30.77 1.64 17.20
C CYS A 6 -29.74 1.05 18.18
N PHE A 7 -29.82 -0.24 18.48
CA PHE A 7 -28.83 -0.93 19.31
C PHE A 7 -27.43 -0.86 18.70
N HIS A 8 -27.27 -1.22 17.42
CA HIS A 8 -25.98 -1.19 16.76
C HIS A 8 -25.42 0.24 16.65
N VAL A 9 -26.24 1.23 16.31
CA VAL A 9 -25.81 2.64 16.25
C VAL A 9 -25.33 3.10 17.63
N ARG A 10 -26.01 2.74 18.70
CA ARG A 10 -25.60 3.09 20.06
C ARG A 10 -24.28 2.43 20.44
N THR A 11 -24.10 1.14 20.14
CA THR A 11 -22.83 0.42 20.37
C THR A 11 -21.67 1.08 19.63
N LEU A 12 -21.88 1.46 18.37
CA LEU A 12 -20.87 2.15 17.57
C LEU A 12 -20.57 3.57 18.11
N GLN A 13 -21.58 4.28 18.62
CA GLN A 13 -21.41 5.58 19.24
C GLN A 13 -20.63 5.48 20.57
N GLU A 14 -20.97 4.50 21.41
CA GLU A 14 -20.26 4.21 22.67
C GLU A 14 -18.80 3.82 22.41
N ALA A 15 -18.54 3.08 21.32
CA ALA A 15 -17.19 2.76 20.84
C ALA A 15 -16.46 3.95 20.20
N GLY A 16 -17.10 5.10 20.04
CA GLY A 16 -16.52 6.30 19.45
C GLY A 16 -16.34 6.23 17.92
N LEU A 17 -16.97 5.27 17.24
CA LEU A 17 -16.83 5.03 15.80
C LEU A 17 -17.77 5.89 14.95
N VAL A 18 -18.88 6.34 15.51
CA VAL A 18 -19.85 7.22 14.85
C VAL A 18 -20.26 8.39 15.73
N ASN A 19 -20.57 9.51 15.11
CA ASN A 19 -21.28 10.62 15.73
C ASN A 19 -22.76 10.52 15.41
N VAL A 20 -23.60 10.70 16.42
CA VAL A 20 -25.06 10.75 16.24
C VAL A 20 -25.57 12.13 16.59
N THR A 21 -26.16 12.82 15.62
CA THR A 21 -26.78 14.14 15.80
C THR A 21 -28.28 14.01 15.65
N THR A 22 -29.00 14.55 16.61
CA THR A 22 -30.48 14.55 16.59
C THR A 22 -30.96 15.81 15.86
N MET A 23 -31.79 15.63 14.85
CA MET A 23 -32.42 16.72 14.08
C MET A 23 -33.94 16.61 14.15
N GLN A 24 -34.63 17.75 14.12
CA GLN A 24 -36.07 17.79 14.07
C GLN A 24 -36.54 17.56 12.62
N GLY A 25 -37.29 16.48 12.36
CA GLY A 25 -37.86 16.18 11.07
C GLY A 25 -39.34 16.64 10.98
N LYS A 26 -39.93 16.60 9.78
CA LYS A 26 -41.33 17.00 9.52
C LYS A 26 -42.36 16.16 10.31
N HIS A 27 -42.01 14.95 10.72
CA HIS A 27 -42.92 14.02 11.41
C HIS A 27 -42.24 13.32 12.60
N GLY A 28 -41.35 14.02 13.33
CA GLY A 28 -40.66 13.49 14.49
C GLY A 28 -39.16 13.76 14.49
N THR A 29 -38.43 13.08 15.33
CA THR A 29 -36.99 13.24 15.51
C THR A 29 -36.24 12.30 14.59
N LEU A 30 -35.26 12.83 13.84
CA LEU A 30 -34.33 12.08 12.99
C LEU A 30 -32.98 12.00 13.69
N GLN A 31 -32.35 10.84 13.66
CA GLN A 31 -30.95 10.67 14.07
C GLN A 31 -30.08 10.56 12.82
N LEU A 32 -29.16 11.50 12.66
CA LEU A 32 -28.15 11.47 11.63
C LEU A 32 -26.89 10.82 12.18
N CYS A 33 -26.50 9.68 11.60
CA CYS A 33 -25.28 8.95 11.94
C CYS A 33 -24.18 9.30 10.95
N GLN A 34 -23.05 9.80 11.42
CA GLN A 34 -21.86 10.08 10.63
C GLN A 34 -20.69 9.25 11.16
N SER A 35 -19.96 8.60 10.25
CA SER A 35 -18.68 7.99 10.60
C SER A 35 -17.71 9.06 11.10
N ARG A 36 -16.98 8.76 12.17
CA ARG A 36 -15.89 9.62 12.66
C ARG A 36 -14.61 9.43 11.89
N PHE A 37 -14.51 8.37 11.09
CA PHE A 37 -13.31 7.95 10.38
C PHE A 37 -13.62 7.79 8.90
N VAL A 38 -12.71 8.23 8.07
CA VAL A 38 -12.73 7.98 6.62
C VAL A 38 -12.21 6.56 6.34
N SER A 39 -11.29 6.09 7.20
CA SER A 39 -10.81 4.71 7.21
C SER A 39 -10.53 4.28 8.66
N LEU A 40 -10.72 3.01 8.98
CA LEU A 40 -10.36 2.38 10.24
C LEU A 40 -9.37 1.26 9.93
N ASN A 41 -8.09 1.50 10.18
CA ASN A 41 -7.07 0.46 10.14
C ASN A 41 -6.97 -0.19 11.52
N LEU A 42 -7.52 -1.38 11.66
CA LEU A 42 -7.32 -2.21 12.84
C LEU A 42 -5.99 -2.97 12.65
N LEU A 43 -4.89 -2.36 13.08
CA LEU A 43 -3.66 -3.10 13.31
C LEU A 43 -3.88 -4.01 14.51
N THR A 44 -4.21 -5.26 14.26
CA THR A 44 -4.16 -6.29 15.29
C THR A 44 -2.70 -6.62 15.57
N ALA A 45 -2.04 -5.76 16.35
CA ALA A 45 -0.72 -6.05 16.93
C ALA A 45 -0.75 -7.28 17.88
N LEU A 46 -1.89 -7.96 17.98
CA LEU A 46 -2.20 -8.96 19.00
C LEU A 46 -1.81 -10.38 18.61
N THR A 47 -1.24 -10.61 17.43
CA THR A 47 -0.76 -11.95 17.06
C THR A 47 0.52 -11.94 16.22
N ARG A 48 1.39 -10.97 16.38
CA ARG A 48 2.81 -11.30 16.26
C ARG A 48 3.13 -12.12 17.50
N GLU A 49 2.82 -13.42 17.47
CA GLU A 49 3.68 -14.37 18.17
C GLU A 49 5.08 -13.91 17.82
N MET A 50 5.89 -13.63 18.84
CA MET A 50 7.29 -13.30 18.62
C MET A 50 7.84 -14.52 17.89
N ASP A 51 7.88 -14.44 16.55
CA ASP A 51 8.48 -15.47 15.72
C ASP A 51 9.89 -15.65 16.27
N ALA A 52 10.18 -16.84 16.80
CA ALA A 52 11.47 -17.15 17.42
C ALA A 52 12.61 -17.16 16.39
N GLY A 53 12.43 -16.48 15.25
CA GLY A 53 13.36 -16.41 14.14
C GLY A 53 14.29 -15.21 14.17
N VAL A 54 15.25 -15.21 13.27
CA VAL A 54 16.15 -14.07 13.03
C VAL A 54 15.49 -13.13 12.02
N HIS A 55 15.22 -11.90 12.43
CA HIS A 55 14.60 -10.86 11.64
C HIS A 55 15.66 -10.01 10.94
N VAL A 56 15.48 -9.77 9.65
CA VAL A 56 16.26 -8.82 8.85
C VAL A 56 15.30 -7.86 8.18
N THR A 57 15.50 -6.57 8.41
CA THR A 57 14.64 -5.51 7.82
C THR A 57 15.48 -4.60 6.94
N HIS A 58 14.93 -4.28 5.76
CA HIS A 58 15.49 -3.33 4.81
C HIS A 58 14.47 -2.23 4.53
N GLU A 59 14.86 -0.97 4.68
CA GLU A 59 14.11 0.17 4.21
C GLU A 59 14.61 0.55 2.81
N VAL A 60 13.73 0.46 1.82
CA VAL A 60 14.07 0.69 0.42
C VAL A 60 13.41 1.98 -0.05
N PRO A 61 14.18 3.08 -0.23
CA PRO A 61 13.65 4.33 -0.77
C PRO A 61 12.97 4.12 -2.12
N VAL A 62 11.82 4.75 -2.31
CA VAL A 62 10.95 4.54 -3.49
C VAL A 62 11.62 4.82 -4.82
N GLY A 63 12.65 5.67 -4.84
CA GLY A 63 13.43 5.96 -6.03
C GLY A 63 14.56 4.96 -6.32
N LEU A 64 14.85 4.01 -5.42
CA LEU A 64 15.95 3.04 -5.61
C LEU A 64 15.50 1.75 -6.33
N TYR A 65 14.53 1.87 -7.23
CA TYR A 65 14.16 0.75 -8.10
C TYR A 65 15.33 0.32 -9.00
N THR A 66 15.43 -0.98 -9.26
CA THR A 66 16.49 -1.63 -10.03
C THR A 66 16.05 -2.00 -11.44
N GLY A 67 14.72 -2.06 -11.67
CA GLY A 67 14.08 -2.26 -12.95
C GLY A 67 12.81 -1.44 -13.04
N ALA A 68 12.43 -1.00 -14.25
CA ALA A 68 11.17 -0.31 -14.45
C ALA A 68 10.75 -0.37 -15.93
N HIS A 69 9.45 -0.49 -16.14
CA HIS A 69 8.77 -0.23 -17.39
C HIS A 69 7.52 0.58 -17.07
N LEU A 70 7.55 1.87 -17.35
CA LEU A 70 6.49 2.81 -16.98
C LEU A 70 5.77 3.31 -18.21
N GLU A 71 4.44 3.31 -18.16
CA GLU A 71 3.62 3.96 -19.18
C GLU A 71 3.75 5.50 -19.06
N PRO A 72 3.39 6.27 -20.10
CA PRO A 72 3.43 7.75 -20.09
C PRO A 72 2.72 8.34 -18.87
N ASP A 73 3.03 9.61 -18.58
CA ASP A 73 2.56 10.34 -17.40
C ASP A 73 3.10 9.77 -16.08
N ALA A 74 4.33 9.26 -16.12
CA ALA A 74 5.06 8.80 -14.96
C ALA A 74 6.08 9.84 -14.48
N GLY A 75 6.39 9.81 -13.18
CA GLY A 75 7.34 10.71 -12.57
C GLY A 75 7.55 10.42 -11.09
N PHE A 76 8.25 11.34 -10.44
CA PHE A 76 8.45 11.34 -8.99
C PHE A 76 8.54 12.76 -8.47
N CYS A 77 8.35 12.96 -7.18
CA CYS A 77 8.78 14.19 -6.55
C CYS A 77 9.84 13.95 -5.47
N THR A 78 10.71 14.93 -5.33
CA THR A 78 11.62 15.05 -4.19
C THR A 78 10.95 15.89 -3.09
N ALA A 79 11.68 16.22 -2.03
CA ALA A 79 11.17 17.15 -1.02
C ALA A 79 10.80 18.55 -1.57
N ASN A 80 11.37 18.95 -2.73
CA ASN A 80 11.31 20.34 -3.20
C ASN A 80 10.78 20.52 -4.63
N GLU A 81 10.64 19.46 -5.41
CA GLU A 81 10.26 19.58 -6.83
C GLU A 81 9.64 18.29 -7.38
N GLN A 82 8.87 18.47 -8.44
CA GLN A 82 8.30 17.41 -9.25
C GLN A 82 9.18 17.17 -10.48
N ILE A 83 9.41 15.92 -10.81
CA ILE A 83 10.20 15.50 -11.97
C ILE A 83 9.41 14.49 -12.78
N MET A 84 9.07 14.86 -14.02
CA MET A 84 8.43 13.94 -14.96
C MET A 84 9.49 13.12 -15.68
N PHE A 85 9.19 11.85 -15.94
CA PHE A 85 10.02 11.04 -16.81
C PHE A 85 9.73 11.43 -18.27
N SER A 86 10.73 11.99 -18.94
CA SER A 86 10.69 12.28 -20.37
C SER A 86 11.74 11.45 -21.08
N ASP A 87 11.40 10.97 -22.28
CA ASP A 87 12.35 10.38 -23.25
C ASP A 87 13.32 9.32 -22.67
N GLY A 88 12.81 8.45 -21.79
CA GLY A 88 13.59 7.32 -21.26
C GLY A 88 14.50 7.63 -20.09
N ASN A 89 14.42 8.83 -19.49
CA ASN A 89 15.24 9.22 -18.33
C ASN A 89 14.73 8.64 -16.98
N ILE A 90 14.21 7.41 -17.01
CA ILE A 90 13.67 6.72 -15.84
C ILE A 90 14.75 6.50 -14.77
N PHE A 91 15.99 6.26 -15.15
CA PHE A 91 17.11 6.00 -14.24
C PHE A 91 17.95 7.24 -13.91
N THR A 92 17.38 8.44 -13.98
CA THR A 92 18.08 9.65 -13.52
C THR A 92 18.61 9.50 -12.10
N PRO A 93 19.84 9.94 -11.78
CA PRO A 93 20.39 9.86 -10.41
C PRO A 93 19.53 10.57 -9.36
N ARG A 94 18.78 11.60 -9.76
CA ARG A 94 17.88 12.37 -8.88
C ARG A 94 16.74 11.54 -8.28
N ARG A 95 16.42 10.38 -8.88
CA ARG A 95 15.42 9.47 -8.33
C ARG A 95 15.76 8.95 -6.92
N ALA A 96 17.04 8.98 -6.53
CA ALA A 96 17.44 8.59 -5.18
C ALA A 96 16.80 9.45 -4.08
N ASP A 97 16.39 10.69 -4.41
CA ASP A 97 15.73 11.63 -3.50
C ASP A 97 14.20 11.55 -3.59
N ALA A 98 13.65 10.59 -4.34
CA ALA A 98 12.21 10.47 -4.54
C ALA A 98 11.47 10.20 -3.23
N GLN A 99 10.34 10.93 -3.03
CA GLN A 99 9.44 10.82 -1.89
C GLN A 99 8.08 10.25 -2.28
N ILE A 100 7.72 10.31 -3.55
CA ILE A 100 6.62 9.61 -4.18
C ILE A 100 7.03 9.29 -5.60
N LEU A 101 6.62 8.14 -6.11
CA LEU A 101 6.76 7.72 -7.49
C LEU A 101 5.38 7.34 -8.03
N TRP A 102 5.03 7.84 -9.22
CA TRP A 102 3.76 7.52 -9.86
C TRP A 102 3.95 7.07 -11.30
N ALA A 103 2.99 6.31 -11.78
CA ALA A 103 2.86 5.95 -13.19
C ALA A 103 1.40 5.66 -13.55
N SER A 104 1.00 6.00 -14.78
CA SER A 104 -0.32 5.63 -15.31
C SER A 104 -0.47 4.14 -15.56
N GLY A 105 0.62 3.38 -15.56
CA GLY A 105 0.68 1.92 -15.69
C GLY A 105 2.11 1.42 -15.81
N GLY A 106 2.24 0.11 -16.05
CA GLY A 106 3.54 -0.55 -16.09
C GLY A 106 3.96 -1.10 -14.73
N TYR A 107 5.26 -1.13 -14.44
CA TYR A 107 5.80 -1.67 -13.18
C TYR A 107 7.14 -1.07 -12.81
N VAL A 108 7.49 -1.21 -11.53
CA VAL A 108 8.83 -1.01 -10.97
C VAL A 108 9.30 -2.25 -10.23
N GLU A 109 10.62 -2.44 -10.16
CA GLU A 109 11.26 -3.54 -9.45
C GLU A 109 12.25 -3.02 -8.41
N TYR A 110 12.25 -3.63 -7.24
CA TYR A 110 13.18 -3.35 -6.15
C TYR A 110 13.93 -4.62 -5.79
N SER A 111 15.24 -4.54 -5.70
CA SER A 111 16.08 -5.69 -5.35
C SER A 111 16.64 -5.54 -3.94
N VAL A 112 16.43 -6.58 -3.13
CA VAL A 112 16.94 -6.68 -1.77
C VAL A 112 17.78 -7.94 -1.66
N SER A 113 19.02 -7.81 -1.18
CA SER A 113 19.92 -8.96 -1.02
C SER A 113 19.44 -9.88 0.09
N ASN A 114 19.43 -11.19 -0.16
CA ASN A 114 19.26 -12.18 0.88
C ASN A 114 20.60 -12.37 1.63
N THR A 115 20.72 -11.74 2.78
CA THR A 115 21.95 -11.78 3.59
C THR A 115 22.08 -13.08 4.41
N ARG A 116 21.08 -13.95 4.41
CA ARG A 116 21.01 -15.19 5.19
C ARG A 116 20.58 -16.40 4.34
N ARG A 117 21.06 -16.48 3.11
CA ARG A 117 20.71 -17.54 2.15
C ARG A 117 21.01 -18.98 2.60
N ASP A 118 21.89 -19.14 3.62
CA ASP A 118 22.23 -20.43 4.21
C ASP A 118 21.27 -20.83 5.35
N SER A 119 20.30 -19.97 5.68
CA SER A 119 19.27 -20.21 6.70
C SER A 119 17.93 -20.38 6.02
N THR A 120 17.07 -21.26 6.55
CA THR A 120 15.70 -21.47 6.03
C THR A 120 14.87 -20.21 6.19
N LEU A 121 14.32 -19.69 5.10
CA LEU A 121 13.42 -18.55 5.09
C LEU A 121 12.02 -18.99 5.54
N ARG A 122 11.47 -18.31 6.55
CA ARG A 122 10.13 -18.60 7.10
C ARG A 122 9.06 -17.61 6.65
N ARG A 123 9.44 -16.36 6.49
CA ARG A 123 8.52 -15.29 6.09
C ARG A 123 9.25 -14.22 5.30
N PHE A 124 8.59 -13.73 4.27
CA PHE A 124 8.91 -12.49 3.56
C PHE A 124 7.72 -11.55 3.70
N THR A 125 7.95 -10.32 4.13
CA THR A 125 6.91 -9.31 4.28
C THR A 125 7.35 -8.01 3.62
N VAL A 126 6.46 -7.40 2.84
CA VAL A 126 6.65 -6.03 2.34
C VAL A 126 5.54 -5.15 2.86
N THR A 127 5.90 -3.97 3.37
CA THR A 127 4.96 -2.95 3.85
C THR A 127 5.25 -1.64 3.14
N LEU A 128 4.24 -1.03 2.53
CA LEU A 128 4.37 0.23 1.81
C LEU A 128 3.06 1.00 1.82
N GLU A 129 3.14 2.33 1.64
CA GLU A 129 1.96 3.15 1.34
C GLU A 129 1.78 3.23 -0.18
N ILE A 130 0.56 2.97 -0.67
CA ILE A 130 0.28 2.84 -2.11
C ILE A 130 -1.18 3.22 -2.41
N CYS A 131 -1.42 3.78 -3.60
CA CYS A 131 -2.78 3.97 -4.15
C CYS A 131 -2.77 3.94 -5.67
N SER A 132 -3.95 4.08 -6.30
CA SER A 132 -4.08 4.31 -7.75
C SER A 132 -3.59 5.69 -8.15
N GLU A 133 -3.38 5.92 -9.46
CA GLU A 133 -2.86 7.16 -10.02
C GLU A 133 -3.81 7.73 -11.08
N THR A 134 -4.04 9.04 -11.03
CA THR A 134 -4.61 9.86 -12.12
C THR A 134 -4.15 11.31 -11.99
N LEU A 135 -4.24 12.09 -13.06
CA LEU A 135 -3.72 13.47 -13.14
C LEU A 135 -4.14 14.38 -11.97
N ASN A 136 -5.38 14.24 -11.50
CA ASN A 136 -5.86 14.85 -10.26
C ASN A 136 -6.49 13.74 -9.44
N TYR A 137 -6.40 13.82 -8.11
CA TYR A 137 -7.00 12.79 -7.27
C TYR A 137 -8.46 12.54 -7.65
N CYS A 138 -8.88 11.29 -7.64
CA CYS A 138 -10.22 10.89 -7.99
C CYS A 138 -10.70 9.76 -7.08
N ILE A 139 -11.67 10.08 -6.22
CA ILE A 139 -12.28 9.08 -5.36
C ILE A 139 -13.10 8.12 -6.20
N GLY A 140 -12.81 6.82 -6.04
CA GLY A 140 -13.41 5.75 -6.85
C GLY A 140 -12.62 5.40 -8.13
N TRP A 141 -11.50 6.05 -8.39
CA TRP A 141 -10.58 5.69 -9.46
C TRP A 141 -9.80 4.43 -9.07
N LYS A 142 -10.26 3.29 -9.54
CA LYS A 142 -9.73 1.99 -9.14
C LYS A 142 -8.52 1.58 -9.95
N SER A 143 -7.59 0.89 -9.28
CA SER A 143 -6.45 0.24 -9.93
C SER A 143 -6.20 -1.13 -9.35
N ASP A 144 -6.06 -2.14 -10.22
CA ASP A 144 -5.62 -3.48 -9.85
C ASP A 144 -4.08 -3.49 -9.84
N ILE A 145 -3.50 -3.37 -8.66
CA ILE A 145 -2.06 -3.36 -8.45
C ILE A 145 -1.61 -4.76 -8.07
N THR A 146 -0.69 -5.30 -8.84
CA THR A 146 -0.16 -6.66 -8.68
C THR A 146 1.24 -6.61 -8.10
N PHE A 147 1.55 -7.58 -7.27
CA PHE A 147 2.84 -7.79 -6.63
C PHE A 147 3.41 -9.13 -7.03
N TRP A 148 4.68 -9.13 -7.42
CA TRP A 148 5.44 -10.33 -7.74
C TRP A 148 6.71 -10.37 -6.91
N LEU A 149 7.15 -11.57 -6.56
CA LEU A 149 8.46 -11.82 -5.94
C LEU A 149 9.23 -12.80 -6.83
N ASN A 150 10.42 -12.40 -7.27
CA ASN A 150 11.25 -13.19 -8.19
C ASN A 150 10.51 -13.70 -9.43
N GLY A 151 9.60 -12.87 -9.96
CA GLY A 151 8.79 -13.19 -11.14
C GLY A 151 7.54 -14.02 -10.86
N VAL A 152 7.36 -14.53 -9.64
CA VAL A 152 6.15 -15.27 -9.22
C VAL A 152 5.11 -14.27 -8.74
N GLU A 153 3.90 -14.30 -9.30
CA GLU A 153 2.79 -13.46 -8.87
C GLU A 153 2.35 -13.86 -7.45
N LEU A 154 2.41 -12.91 -6.52
CA LEU A 154 1.94 -13.11 -5.15
C LEU A 154 0.45 -12.84 -5.03
N CYS A 155 0.03 -11.66 -5.44
CA CYS A 155 -1.36 -11.22 -5.33
C CYS A 155 -1.63 -9.98 -6.19
N THR A 156 -2.91 -9.75 -6.45
CA THR A 156 -3.42 -8.48 -7.00
C THR A 156 -4.39 -7.87 -6.00
N LYS A 157 -4.18 -6.61 -5.67
CA LYS A 157 -5.06 -5.82 -4.81
C LYS A 157 -5.67 -4.66 -5.60
N THR A 158 -6.99 -4.54 -5.57
CA THR A 158 -7.66 -3.36 -6.11
C THR A 158 -7.53 -2.21 -5.13
N SER A 159 -6.75 -1.17 -5.50
CA SER A 159 -6.81 0.14 -4.83
C SER A 159 -8.14 0.80 -5.19
N PRO A 160 -8.90 1.31 -4.21
CA PRO A 160 -10.23 1.85 -4.48
C PRO A 160 -10.21 3.26 -5.05
N SER A 161 -9.12 3.99 -4.91
CA SER A 161 -9.06 5.42 -5.23
C SER A 161 -7.64 5.91 -5.44
N ASP A 162 -7.51 7.01 -6.15
CA ASP A 162 -6.44 7.98 -5.98
C ASP A 162 -6.92 9.00 -4.92
N PHE A 163 -6.18 9.11 -3.81
CA PHE A 163 -6.67 9.81 -2.63
C PHE A 163 -6.19 11.25 -2.54
N GLY A 164 -7.16 12.15 -2.31
CA GLY A 164 -6.94 13.58 -2.07
C GLY A 164 -8.10 14.20 -1.29
N GLY A 165 -8.32 15.49 -1.46
CA GLY A 165 -9.36 16.25 -0.74
C GLY A 165 -8.96 16.68 0.67
N ARG A 166 -7.89 16.12 1.22
CA ARG A 166 -7.12 16.60 2.36
C ARG A 166 -5.65 16.38 2.07
N ARG A 167 -4.80 17.13 2.71
CA ARG A 167 -3.36 16.93 2.60
C ARG A 167 -2.92 15.69 3.38
N GLY A 168 -1.99 14.90 2.81
CA GLY A 168 -1.29 13.84 3.53
C GLY A 168 -0.44 14.43 4.66
N LYS A 169 -0.23 13.67 5.73
CA LYS A 169 0.50 14.13 6.93
C LYS A 169 1.93 14.58 6.64
N PHE A 170 2.58 13.93 5.68
CA PHE A 170 3.97 14.20 5.28
C PHE A 170 4.06 14.84 3.89
N THR A 171 2.93 14.98 3.18
CA THR A 171 2.88 15.60 1.86
C THR A 171 3.34 17.06 1.94
N PRO A 172 4.37 17.46 1.16
CA PRO A 172 4.94 18.79 1.22
C PRO A 172 3.91 19.88 0.96
N SER A 173 4.06 21.03 1.63
CA SER A 173 3.13 22.16 1.50
C SER A 173 3.08 22.76 0.09
N TRP A 174 4.13 22.62 -0.69
CA TRP A 174 4.19 23.11 -2.07
C TRP A 174 3.49 22.18 -3.08
N TRP A 175 3.20 20.91 -2.69
CA TRP A 175 2.52 19.96 -3.57
C TRP A 175 1.07 20.41 -3.82
N PRO A 176 0.58 20.38 -5.08
CA PRO A 176 -0.74 20.90 -5.43
C PRO A 176 -1.87 20.13 -4.72
N ASP A 177 -2.84 20.88 -4.18
CA ASP A 177 -4.00 20.29 -3.49
C ASP A 177 -4.86 19.36 -4.39
N PRO A 178 -5.01 19.59 -5.71
CA PRO A 178 -5.75 18.70 -6.59
C PRO A 178 -5.03 17.37 -6.89
N SER A 179 -3.73 17.27 -6.62
CA SER A 179 -2.97 16.04 -6.90
C SER A 179 -3.14 15.02 -5.78
N THR A 180 -2.68 13.79 -6.03
CA THR A 180 -2.60 12.69 -5.05
C THR A 180 -1.95 13.16 -3.75
N GLN A 181 -2.54 12.87 -2.61
CA GLN A 181 -2.11 13.39 -1.32
C GLN A 181 -1.63 12.29 -0.36
N TYR A 182 -2.20 11.11 -0.42
CA TYR A 182 -1.89 9.99 0.46
C TYR A 182 -2.38 8.68 -0.13
N GLY A 183 -1.92 7.58 0.44
CA GLY A 183 -2.31 6.22 0.07
C GLY A 183 -2.89 5.43 1.23
N GLU A 184 -3.01 4.13 1.04
CA GLU A 184 -3.32 3.16 2.07
C GLU A 184 -2.04 2.38 2.42
N LEU A 185 -1.80 2.17 3.72
CA LEU A 185 -0.73 1.27 4.15
C LEU A 185 -1.13 -0.17 3.82
N MET A 186 -0.25 -0.86 3.13
CA MET A 186 -0.46 -2.23 2.70
C MET A 186 0.68 -3.11 3.19
N GLU A 187 0.35 -4.23 3.82
CA GLU A 187 1.27 -5.27 4.19
C GLU A 187 0.97 -6.52 3.37
N ILE A 188 1.95 -7.04 2.66
CA ILE A 188 1.88 -8.32 1.92
C ILE A 188 2.88 -9.26 2.55
N SER A 189 2.41 -10.41 2.99
CA SER A 189 3.25 -11.41 3.65
C SER A 189 3.14 -12.76 2.97
N VAL A 190 4.27 -13.43 2.80
CA VAL A 190 4.37 -14.79 2.26
C VAL A 190 4.93 -15.69 3.36
N THR A 191 4.22 -16.77 3.66
CA THR A 191 4.57 -17.76 4.67
C THR A 191 4.40 -19.18 4.11
N GLU A 192 4.59 -20.21 4.92
CA GLU A 192 4.25 -21.59 4.57
C GLU A 192 2.74 -21.75 4.27
N ASN A 193 1.90 -20.90 4.83
CA ASN A 193 0.44 -20.90 4.64
C ASN A 193 -0.01 -20.10 3.41
N GLY A 194 0.92 -19.64 2.57
CA GLY A 194 0.64 -18.85 1.37
C GLY A 194 0.75 -17.35 1.61
N VAL A 195 0.04 -16.58 0.77
CA VAL A 195 0.09 -15.12 0.73
C VAL A 195 -1.07 -14.50 1.50
N SER A 196 -0.77 -13.45 2.26
CA SER A 196 -1.78 -12.63 2.92
C SER A 196 -1.58 -11.14 2.61
N ILE A 197 -2.68 -10.38 2.60
CA ILE A 197 -2.70 -8.92 2.54
C ILE A 197 -3.31 -8.40 3.84
N ASN A 198 -2.58 -7.57 4.58
CA ASN A 198 -3.02 -7.00 5.86
C ASN A 198 -3.52 -8.10 6.84
N GLY A 199 -2.84 -9.25 6.84
CA GLY A 199 -3.18 -10.41 7.68
C GLY A 199 -4.33 -11.28 7.16
N PHE A 200 -4.97 -10.94 6.04
CA PHE A 200 -6.04 -11.74 5.43
C PHE A 200 -5.48 -12.59 4.30
N SER A 201 -5.67 -13.91 4.36
CA SER A 201 -5.28 -14.81 3.28
C SER A 201 -5.96 -14.42 1.97
N THR A 202 -5.17 -14.39 0.89
CA THR A 202 -5.64 -13.95 -0.44
C THR A 202 -5.93 -15.10 -1.37
N GLN A 203 -5.51 -16.34 -1.03
CA GLN A 203 -5.43 -17.41 -2.00
C GLN A 203 -6.18 -18.69 -1.61
N PRO A 204 -6.75 -19.37 -2.61
CA PRO A 204 -7.09 -20.79 -2.48
C PRO A 204 -5.82 -21.63 -2.32
N GLU A 205 -5.96 -22.86 -1.89
CA GLU A 205 -4.96 -23.85 -1.46
C GLU A 205 -3.74 -24.09 -2.40
N SER A 206 -3.61 -23.42 -3.55
CA SER A 206 -2.59 -23.64 -4.59
C SER A 206 -1.72 -22.46 -4.96
N GLY A 207 -1.66 -21.42 -4.11
CA GLY A 207 -0.82 -20.24 -4.35
C GLY A 207 0.65 -20.43 -3.96
N PRO A 208 1.54 -19.43 -4.25
CA PRO A 208 2.94 -19.49 -3.85
C PRO A 208 3.07 -19.47 -2.32
N THR A 209 4.09 -20.17 -1.84
CA THR A 209 4.47 -20.24 -0.43
C THR A 209 5.89 -19.74 -0.26
N ILE A 210 6.33 -19.60 0.97
CA ILE A 210 7.69 -19.15 1.26
C ILE A 210 8.77 -20.09 0.72
N ALA A 211 8.46 -21.39 0.57
CA ALA A 211 9.39 -22.39 0.04
C ALA A 211 9.78 -22.12 -1.43
N ASP A 212 8.94 -21.43 -2.20
CA ASP A 212 9.24 -21.05 -3.59
C ASP A 212 10.37 -20.01 -3.69
N PHE A 213 10.72 -19.35 -2.57
CA PHE A 213 11.70 -18.27 -2.48
C PHE A 213 12.88 -18.62 -1.58
N ASP A 214 12.87 -19.80 -0.98
CA ASP A 214 13.98 -20.28 -0.16
C ASP A 214 15.25 -20.40 -1.03
N HIS A 215 16.42 -20.07 -0.48
CA HIS A 215 17.70 -20.03 -1.16
C HIS A 215 17.86 -18.98 -2.28
N ALA A 216 16.91 -18.07 -2.50
CA ALA A 216 17.10 -16.95 -3.41
C ALA A 216 18.30 -16.08 -2.97
N GLU A 217 19.19 -15.71 -3.90
CA GLU A 217 20.31 -14.80 -3.58
C GLU A 217 19.82 -13.36 -3.41
N THR A 218 18.76 -13.03 -4.11
CA THR A 218 18.16 -11.69 -4.12
C THR A 218 16.66 -11.82 -4.19
N PHE A 219 15.95 -11.01 -3.43
CA PHE A 219 14.52 -10.83 -3.54
C PHE A 219 14.25 -9.67 -4.48
N VAL A 220 13.60 -9.95 -5.61
CA VAL A 220 13.17 -8.94 -6.58
C VAL A 220 11.67 -8.75 -6.45
N LEU A 221 11.29 -7.68 -5.76
CA LEU A 221 9.90 -7.26 -5.62
C LEU A 221 9.50 -6.42 -6.83
N ARG A 222 8.50 -6.87 -7.61
CA ARG A 222 7.87 -6.09 -8.67
C ARG A 222 6.50 -5.63 -8.21
N ILE A 223 6.17 -4.37 -8.53
CA ILE A 223 4.91 -3.71 -8.21
C ILE A 223 4.41 -3.02 -9.47
N GLY A 224 3.15 -3.22 -9.85
CA GLY A 224 2.58 -2.54 -11.01
C GLY A 224 1.24 -3.09 -11.48
N ASN A 225 0.85 -2.70 -12.68
CA ASN A 225 -0.39 -3.15 -13.31
C ASN A 225 -0.10 -4.22 -14.37
N LYS A 226 -0.92 -5.26 -14.41
CA LYS A 226 -0.92 -6.20 -15.55
C LYS A 226 -1.58 -5.54 -16.76
N GLU A 227 -1.15 -5.94 -17.96
CA GLU A 227 -1.74 -5.44 -19.21
C GLU A 227 -3.22 -5.81 -19.34
N ASP A 228 -3.62 -6.97 -18.80
CA ASP A 228 -4.97 -7.50 -18.78
C ASP A 228 -5.76 -7.16 -17.50
N ALA A 229 -5.24 -6.27 -16.65
CA ALA A 229 -5.93 -5.84 -15.43
C ALA A 229 -7.30 -5.21 -15.77
N ARG A 230 -8.31 -5.57 -14.99
CA ARG A 230 -9.67 -5.03 -15.17
C ARG A 230 -9.74 -3.52 -14.90
N HIS A 231 -8.96 -3.05 -13.92
CA HIS A 231 -8.87 -1.65 -13.58
C HIS A 231 -7.42 -1.20 -13.76
N ARG A 232 -7.15 -0.48 -14.84
CA ARG A 232 -5.82 0.06 -15.16
C ARG A 232 -5.77 1.52 -14.74
N GLY A 233 -5.74 1.75 -13.44
CA GLY A 233 -5.74 3.10 -12.85
C GLY A 233 -4.38 3.52 -12.33
N GLY A 234 -3.27 3.00 -12.89
CA GLY A 234 -1.93 3.36 -12.47
C GLY A 234 -1.60 3.02 -11.02
N PHE A 235 -0.52 3.59 -10.53
CA PHE A 235 -0.12 3.45 -9.12
C PHE A 235 0.71 4.62 -8.64
N ASN A 236 0.57 4.95 -7.35
CA ASN A 236 1.45 5.80 -6.58
C ASN A 236 2.12 4.97 -5.49
N ILE A 237 3.44 5.03 -5.36
CA ILE A 237 4.21 4.44 -4.26
C ILE A 237 4.81 5.58 -3.46
N PHE A 238 4.54 5.61 -2.15
CA PHE A 238 4.94 6.69 -1.25
C PHE A 238 6.20 6.33 -0.48
N GLY A 239 7.06 7.32 -0.29
CA GLY A 239 8.21 7.28 0.61
C GLY A 239 7.95 8.07 1.87
N ARG A 240 8.90 8.05 2.79
CA ARG A 240 8.78 8.60 4.15
C ARG A 240 8.46 10.08 4.25
N GLY A 241 8.72 10.86 3.22
CA GLY A 241 8.46 12.31 3.16
C GLY A 241 7.19 12.68 2.42
N PHE A 242 6.29 11.72 2.17
CA PHE A 242 5.04 11.93 1.47
C PHE A 242 3.93 11.02 2.01
N GLY A 243 2.66 11.39 1.82
CA GLY A 243 1.51 10.59 2.25
C GLY A 243 1.21 10.69 3.73
N ASP A 244 0.76 9.59 4.32
CA ASP A 244 0.31 9.52 5.70
C ASP A 244 1.23 8.72 6.64
N TYR A 245 2.22 7.99 6.09
CA TYR A 245 3.09 7.09 6.86
C TYR A 245 4.56 7.44 6.65
N PRO A 246 5.34 7.65 7.74
CA PRO A 246 6.74 8.11 7.68
C PRO A 246 7.71 6.96 7.39
N GLN A 247 7.43 6.18 6.34
CA GLN A 247 8.24 5.04 5.94
C GLN A 247 8.48 5.00 4.44
N ASP A 248 9.56 4.35 4.04
CA ASP A 248 9.78 3.89 2.67
C ASP A 248 9.19 2.49 2.49
N ILE A 249 9.52 1.79 1.41
CA ILE A 249 9.16 0.39 1.24
C ILE A 249 9.94 -0.42 2.28
N SER A 250 9.25 -1.00 3.25
CA SER A 250 9.88 -1.85 4.26
C SER A 250 9.80 -3.32 3.83
N VAL A 251 10.93 -3.99 3.77
CA VAL A 251 11.03 -5.42 3.48
C VAL A 251 11.58 -6.13 4.70
N GLU A 252 10.79 -7.00 5.30
CA GLU A 252 11.20 -7.85 6.42
C GLU A 252 11.29 -9.31 5.96
N THR A 253 12.38 -9.96 6.31
CA THR A 253 12.55 -11.41 6.16
C THR A 253 12.79 -12.05 7.53
N VAL A 254 12.20 -13.22 7.76
CA VAL A 254 12.36 -13.99 9.00
C VAL A 254 12.92 -15.35 8.65
N TYR A 255 13.98 -15.73 9.31
CA TYR A 255 14.68 -17.01 9.11
C TYR A 255 14.61 -17.88 10.36
N GLU A 256 14.83 -19.18 10.19
CA GLU A 256 15.05 -20.07 11.33
C GLU A 256 16.20 -19.60 12.20
N ALA A 257 16.07 -19.79 13.51
CA ALA A 257 17.06 -19.39 14.51
C ALA A 257 18.30 -20.31 14.48
#